data_0bbccd0f50e321be1fe37f3e0f12610c
#
_entry.id   0bbccd0f50e321be1fe37f3e0f12610c
#
_cell.length_a   1.000
_cell.length_b   1.000
_cell.length_c   1.000
_cell.angle_alpha   90.00
_cell.angle_beta   90.00
_cell.angle_gamma   90.00
#
_symmetry.space_group_name_H-M   'P 1'
#
loop_
_entity.id
_entity.type
_entity.pdbx_description
1 polymer ?
#
loop_
_entity_poly.entity_id
_entity_poly.type
_entity_poly.pdbx_seq_one_letter_code
_entity_poly.pdbx_strand_id
1 'polypeptide(L)'
;RRMLAATDALYPMFASHNAHTISAIHHMAQQMLGAPEPGAAPRFEFQKLHGMGDDLYAEVIGPDRLNTPCRVYAPVGSHEDLLPYLVRRLLENGANSSFVNRITDERVAPAELVADPTDTVRGFERAAHPRIPLPTALYGLERKNSMGVNLANDDALRSLAQAMNAVPMGVDAGPLVPGANATGVWSEVRSPADRSQVIGRWQAADPATVERALQNAVSAQVTWDRLPAAGRAKIIEHAADLLESRIAEFMALCTREAGKTLADGVAEVREAVDFCRYYAQQARAQMGQPAVLPGPTGESNTLHLHGRGVFVCISPWNFPLAIFMGQVVAALAAGNAVIAKPAEQTNLVAYRAVQVLHEAGIPLDVLQLLPGDGASVGADDEHDGDGSQHDAR
;
A
#
# COMPACT_ATOMS: atom_id res chain seq x y z
N ARG A 1 6.38 -14.44 -33.90
CA ARG A 1 7.01 -15.58 -34.58
C ARG A 1 6.46 -16.95 -34.15
N ARG A 2 6.41 -17.25 -32.83
CA ARG A 2 5.91 -18.57 -32.37
C ARG A 2 4.49 -18.90 -32.83
N MET A 3 3.57 -17.94 -32.74
CA MET A 3 2.18 -18.14 -33.20
C MET A 3 2.11 -18.33 -34.73
N LEU A 4 2.88 -17.55 -35.51
CA LEU A 4 2.94 -17.71 -36.97
C LEU A 4 3.58 -19.04 -37.40
N ALA A 5 4.45 -19.63 -36.58
CA ALA A 5 5.04 -20.94 -36.82
C ALA A 5 4.10 -22.13 -36.50
N ALA A 6 2.96 -21.87 -35.86
CA ALA A 6 2.02 -22.88 -35.39
C ALA A 6 0.60 -22.70 -35.98
N THR A 7 0.49 -22.19 -37.21
CA THR A 7 -0.79 -21.94 -37.89
C THR A 7 -1.56 -23.21 -38.28
N ASP A 8 -0.97 -24.35 -38.11
CA ASP A 8 -1.59 -25.68 -38.21
C ASP A 8 -2.36 -26.06 -36.95
N ALA A 9 -1.96 -25.50 -35.79
CA ALA A 9 -2.56 -25.77 -34.50
C ALA A 9 -3.42 -24.62 -33.95
N LEU A 10 -3.18 -23.40 -34.40
CA LEU A 10 -3.91 -22.21 -33.94
C LEU A 10 -4.07 -21.18 -35.06
N TYR A 11 -5.09 -20.34 -34.94
CA TYR A 11 -5.34 -19.20 -35.83
C TYR A 11 -4.90 -17.91 -35.12
N PRO A 12 -3.75 -17.31 -35.50
CA PRO A 12 -3.25 -16.09 -34.86
C PRO A 12 -4.15 -14.88 -35.14
N MET A 13 -4.54 -14.18 -34.10
CA MET A 13 -5.29 -12.92 -34.15
C MET A 13 -4.50 -11.83 -33.42
N PHE A 14 -4.10 -10.78 -34.15
CA PHE A 14 -3.21 -9.74 -33.61
C PHE A 14 -3.95 -8.42 -33.47
N ALA A 15 -4.25 -8.03 -32.24
CA ALA A 15 -4.84 -6.74 -31.94
C ALA A 15 -3.75 -5.68 -31.73
N SER A 16 -3.75 -4.63 -32.58
CA SER A 16 -2.79 -3.54 -32.45
C SER A 16 -3.27 -2.28 -33.17
N HIS A 17 -2.98 -1.11 -32.60
CA HIS A 17 -3.16 0.19 -33.28
C HIS A 17 -1.82 0.87 -33.58
N ASN A 18 -0.73 0.12 -33.55
CA ASN A 18 0.64 0.61 -33.81
C ASN A 18 1.10 0.13 -35.21
N ALA A 19 1.37 1.06 -36.11
CA ALA A 19 1.77 0.76 -37.47
C ALA A 19 3.06 -0.06 -37.56
N HIS A 20 4.05 0.21 -36.71
CA HIS A 20 5.30 -0.57 -36.63
C HIS A 20 5.00 -2.05 -36.31
N THR A 21 4.17 -2.30 -35.30
CA THR A 21 3.77 -3.66 -34.89
C THR A 21 3.05 -4.39 -36.02
N ILE A 22 2.10 -3.74 -36.69
CA ILE A 22 1.35 -4.30 -37.82
C ILE A 22 2.30 -4.65 -38.95
N SER A 23 3.16 -3.73 -39.37
CA SER A 23 4.14 -3.94 -40.42
C SER A 23 5.13 -5.06 -40.09
N ALA A 24 5.61 -5.11 -38.87
CA ALA A 24 6.53 -6.16 -38.42
C ALA A 24 5.86 -7.54 -38.44
N ILE A 25 4.60 -7.66 -37.99
CA ILE A 25 3.85 -8.92 -38.04
C ILE A 25 3.58 -9.33 -39.49
N HIS A 26 3.14 -8.40 -40.34
CA HIS A 26 2.87 -8.68 -41.74
C HIS A 26 4.14 -9.18 -42.46
N HIS A 27 5.28 -8.50 -42.27
CA HIS A 27 6.56 -8.90 -42.83
C HIS A 27 7.02 -10.27 -42.34
N MET A 28 6.92 -10.53 -41.04
CA MET A 28 7.21 -11.86 -40.50
C MET A 28 6.27 -12.94 -41.05
N ALA A 29 5.01 -12.65 -41.24
CA ALA A 29 4.05 -13.57 -41.86
C ALA A 29 4.43 -13.88 -43.29
N GLN A 30 4.76 -12.87 -44.12
CA GLN A 30 5.25 -13.08 -45.46
C GLN A 30 6.51 -13.98 -45.51
N GLN A 31 7.48 -13.76 -44.63
CA GLN A 31 8.69 -14.56 -44.57
C GLN A 31 8.44 -16.02 -44.16
N MET A 32 7.51 -16.25 -43.25
CA MET A 32 7.30 -17.57 -42.63
C MET A 32 6.23 -18.39 -43.31
N LEU A 33 5.19 -17.75 -43.82
CA LEU A 33 4.04 -18.43 -44.42
C LEU A 33 4.00 -18.34 -45.97
N GLY A 34 4.82 -17.49 -46.55
CA GLY A 34 4.78 -17.17 -47.99
C GLY A 34 3.61 -16.27 -48.38
N ALA A 35 3.51 -15.99 -49.66
CA ALA A 35 2.35 -15.25 -50.19
C ALA A 35 1.09 -16.13 -50.09
N PRO A 36 -0.07 -15.54 -49.74
CA PRO A 36 -1.34 -16.29 -49.73
C PRO A 36 -1.70 -16.76 -51.15
N GLU A 37 -2.09 -18.03 -51.27
CA GLU A 37 -2.60 -18.53 -52.56
C GLU A 37 -3.96 -17.89 -52.83
N PRO A 38 -4.25 -17.59 -54.12
CA PRO A 38 -5.53 -17.02 -54.51
C PRO A 38 -6.70 -17.92 -54.07
N GLY A 39 -7.61 -17.38 -53.26
CA GLY A 39 -8.78 -18.10 -52.73
C GLY A 39 -8.53 -18.97 -51.52
N ALA A 40 -7.30 -19.04 -51.01
CA ALA A 40 -7.03 -19.75 -49.76
C ALA A 40 -7.57 -18.98 -48.53
N ALA A 41 -8.00 -19.72 -47.54
CA ALA A 41 -8.40 -19.11 -46.26
C ALA A 41 -7.22 -18.39 -45.60
N PRO A 42 -7.46 -17.22 -45.01
CA PRO A 42 -6.39 -16.46 -44.32
C PRO A 42 -5.83 -17.28 -43.15
N ARG A 43 -4.52 -17.29 -43.02
CA ARG A 43 -3.80 -18.04 -41.95
C ARG A 43 -3.61 -17.25 -40.66
N PHE A 44 -3.91 -15.97 -40.68
CA PHE A 44 -3.95 -15.07 -39.52
C PHE A 44 -4.83 -13.84 -39.86
N GLU A 45 -5.17 -13.07 -38.83
CA GLU A 45 -5.88 -11.80 -39.01
C GLU A 45 -5.35 -10.74 -38.07
N PHE A 46 -5.61 -9.48 -38.40
CA PHE A 46 -5.51 -8.39 -37.45
C PHE A 46 -6.84 -8.13 -36.77
N GLN A 47 -6.79 -7.44 -35.64
CA GLN A 47 -7.99 -6.98 -34.93
C GLN A 47 -7.85 -5.52 -34.55
N LYS A 48 -8.97 -4.79 -34.62
CA LYS A 48 -9.06 -3.42 -34.15
C LYS A 48 -10.27 -3.23 -33.25
N LEU A 49 -10.16 -2.27 -32.35
CA LEU A 49 -11.30 -1.80 -31.56
C LEU A 49 -12.19 -0.90 -32.45
N HIS A 50 -13.50 -1.07 -32.34
CA HIS A 50 -14.47 -0.21 -33.04
C HIS A 50 -14.23 1.27 -32.67
N GLY A 51 -14.24 2.12 -33.72
CA GLY A 51 -14.01 3.57 -33.56
C GLY A 51 -12.55 3.99 -33.40
N MET A 52 -11.59 3.07 -33.58
CA MET A 52 -10.15 3.38 -33.44
C MET A 52 -9.35 2.89 -34.66
N GLY A 53 -8.37 3.72 -35.08
CA GLY A 53 -7.37 3.34 -36.06
C GLY A 53 -7.93 3.11 -37.46
N ASP A 54 -8.99 3.77 -37.88
CA ASP A 54 -9.63 3.56 -39.16
C ASP A 54 -8.68 3.85 -40.33
N ASP A 55 -7.94 4.96 -40.28
CA ASP A 55 -6.97 5.33 -41.32
C ASP A 55 -5.85 4.30 -41.45
N LEU A 56 -5.33 3.83 -40.33
CA LEU A 56 -4.29 2.80 -40.28
C LEU A 56 -4.80 1.49 -40.88
N TYR A 57 -6.01 1.09 -40.54
CA TYR A 57 -6.57 -0.18 -41.01
C TYR A 57 -7.11 -0.11 -42.45
N ALA A 58 -7.36 1.06 -43.00
CA ALA A 58 -7.57 1.22 -44.41
C ALA A 58 -6.35 0.76 -45.24
N GLU A 59 -5.13 0.99 -44.72
CA GLU A 59 -3.91 0.49 -45.34
C GLU A 59 -3.68 -1.02 -45.13
N VAL A 60 -4.34 -1.64 -44.14
CA VAL A 60 -4.19 -3.07 -43.82
C VAL A 60 -5.14 -3.94 -44.68
N ILE A 61 -6.40 -3.52 -44.78
CA ILE A 61 -7.47 -4.35 -45.40
C ILE A 61 -7.65 -4.14 -46.90
N GLY A 62 -7.15 -3.05 -47.45
CA GLY A 62 -7.32 -2.72 -48.86
C GLY A 62 -6.70 -3.79 -49.77
N PRO A 63 -7.39 -4.18 -50.88
CA PRO A 63 -6.89 -5.18 -51.82
C PRO A 63 -5.59 -4.74 -52.51
N ASP A 64 -5.40 -3.42 -52.67
CA ASP A 64 -4.19 -2.82 -53.26
C ASP A 64 -3.17 -2.40 -52.17
N ARG A 65 -3.37 -2.84 -50.94
CA ARG A 65 -2.53 -2.54 -49.78
C ARG A 65 -1.94 -3.84 -49.15
N LEU A 66 -2.00 -3.99 -47.83
CA LEU A 66 -1.50 -5.23 -47.22
C LEU A 66 -2.40 -6.43 -47.45
N ASN A 67 -3.64 -6.20 -47.87
CA ASN A 67 -4.66 -7.21 -48.14
C ASN A 67 -4.76 -8.31 -47.07
N THR A 68 -4.74 -7.89 -45.81
CA THR A 68 -4.79 -8.78 -44.66
C THR A 68 -6.13 -8.59 -43.95
N PRO A 69 -6.86 -9.66 -43.61
CA PRO A 69 -8.16 -9.54 -42.96
C PRO A 69 -8.04 -8.88 -41.58
N CYS A 70 -9.07 -8.09 -41.27
CA CYS A 70 -9.20 -7.43 -39.98
C CYS A 70 -10.59 -7.67 -39.40
N ARG A 71 -10.62 -8.11 -38.14
CA ARG A 71 -11.85 -8.21 -37.35
C ARG A 71 -12.00 -6.98 -36.46
N VAL A 72 -13.17 -6.37 -36.53
CA VAL A 72 -13.51 -5.26 -35.60
C VAL A 72 -14.24 -5.83 -34.40
N TYR A 73 -13.80 -5.51 -33.22
CA TYR A 73 -14.46 -5.90 -31.97
C TYR A 73 -14.94 -4.66 -31.21
N ALA A 74 -16.06 -4.83 -30.51
CA ALA A 74 -16.61 -3.84 -29.61
C ALA A 74 -17.07 -4.55 -28.34
N PRO A 75 -16.83 -3.98 -27.16
CA PRO A 75 -17.42 -4.52 -25.93
C PRO A 75 -18.94 -4.30 -25.97
N VAL A 76 -19.69 -5.28 -25.47
CA VAL A 76 -21.14 -5.23 -25.33
C VAL A 76 -21.48 -5.53 -23.88
N GLY A 77 -22.30 -4.70 -23.26
CA GLY A 77 -22.69 -4.84 -21.85
C GLY A 77 -23.46 -3.66 -21.34
N SER A 78 -23.79 -3.68 -20.07
CA SER A 78 -24.39 -2.52 -19.41
C SER A 78 -23.39 -1.36 -19.31
N HIS A 79 -23.88 -0.17 -19.09
CA HIS A 79 -23.03 1.00 -18.88
C HIS A 79 -22.06 0.80 -17.67
N GLU A 80 -22.51 0.11 -16.62
CA GLU A 80 -21.69 -0.20 -15.45
C GLU A 80 -20.51 -1.13 -15.78
N ASP A 81 -20.73 -2.13 -16.63
CA ASP A 81 -19.70 -3.07 -17.08
C ASP A 81 -18.73 -2.43 -18.10
N LEU A 82 -19.25 -1.55 -18.96
CA LEU A 82 -18.47 -0.93 -20.04
C LEU A 82 -17.59 0.22 -19.57
N LEU A 83 -17.99 0.97 -18.54
CA LEU A 83 -17.28 2.16 -18.08
C LEU A 83 -15.82 1.88 -17.71
N PRO A 84 -15.48 0.87 -16.90
CA PRO A 84 -14.09 0.54 -16.59
C PRO A 84 -13.28 0.14 -17.82
N TYR A 85 -13.90 -0.53 -18.78
CA TYR A 85 -13.24 -0.90 -20.03
C TYR A 85 -12.91 0.33 -20.88
N LEU A 86 -13.86 1.24 -21.08
CA LEU A 86 -13.69 2.45 -21.87
C LEU A 86 -12.69 3.41 -21.25
N VAL A 87 -12.74 3.60 -19.93
CA VAL A 87 -11.77 4.45 -19.20
C VAL A 87 -10.34 3.95 -19.42
N ARG A 88 -10.09 2.63 -19.30
CA ARG A 88 -8.75 2.09 -19.57
C ARG A 88 -8.29 2.33 -21.01
N ARG A 89 -9.21 2.23 -21.99
CA ARG A 89 -8.88 2.52 -23.40
C ARG A 89 -8.55 4.00 -23.62
N LEU A 90 -9.31 4.90 -23.01
CA LEU A 90 -9.04 6.34 -23.08
C LEU A 90 -7.68 6.70 -22.44
N LEU A 91 -7.37 6.14 -21.28
CA LEU A 91 -6.08 6.35 -20.61
C LEU A 91 -4.91 5.80 -21.43
N GLU A 92 -5.07 4.61 -22.00
CA GLU A 92 -4.05 3.97 -22.84
C GLU A 92 -3.75 4.82 -24.09
N ASN A 93 -4.77 5.29 -24.78
CA ASN A 93 -4.61 6.07 -26.01
C ASN A 93 -4.22 7.53 -25.74
N GLY A 94 -4.62 8.08 -24.58
CA GLY A 94 -4.26 9.43 -24.16
C GLY A 94 -2.82 9.54 -23.61
N ALA A 95 -2.14 8.41 -23.39
CA ALA A 95 -0.75 8.45 -22.92
C ALA A 95 0.17 9.10 -23.98
N ASN A 96 1.01 10.06 -23.56
CA ASN A 96 1.94 10.76 -24.44
C ASN A 96 2.91 9.82 -25.20
N SER A 97 3.13 8.62 -24.69
CA SER A 97 3.97 7.59 -25.30
C SER A 97 3.21 6.66 -26.26
N SER A 98 1.88 6.75 -26.34
CA SER A 98 1.09 5.90 -27.23
C SER A 98 1.34 6.27 -28.69
N PHE A 99 1.33 5.27 -29.57
CA PHE A 99 1.47 5.51 -31.03
C PHE A 99 0.35 6.42 -31.54
N VAL A 100 -0.89 6.20 -31.09
CA VAL A 100 -2.07 6.97 -31.50
C VAL A 100 -1.94 8.45 -31.13
N ASN A 101 -1.39 8.76 -29.96
CA ASN A 101 -1.15 10.14 -29.54
C ASN A 101 0.01 10.76 -30.32
N ARG A 102 1.12 10.03 -30.49
CA ARG A 102 2.33 10.53 -31.14
C ARG A 102 2.17 10.76 -32.65
N ILE A 103 1.31 9.99 -33.33
CA ILE A 103 1.07 10.15 -34.79
C ILE A 103 0.37 11.48 -35.11
N THR A 104 -0.37 12.04 -34.16
CA THR A 104 -1.06 13.33 -34.33
C THR A 104 -0.17 14.53 -33.97
N ASP A 105 1.02 14.31 -33.43
CA ASP A 105 1.97 15.37 -33.09
C ASP A 105 2.91 15.64 -34.27
N GLU A 106 2.65 16.72 -35.01
CA GLU A 106 3.44 17.12 -36.17
C GLU A 106 4.94 17.35 -35.88
N ARG A 107 5.33 17.47 -34.61
CA ARG A 107 6.73 17.64 -34.19
C ARG A 107 7.49 16.33 -34.15
N VAL A 108 6.81 15.19 -34.20
CA VAL A 108 7.42 13.86 -34.14
C VAL A 108 7.71 13.38 -35.56
N ALA A 109 8.99 13.17 -35.87
CA ALA A 109 9.37 12.69 -37.20
C ALA A 109 8.87 11.25 -37.44
N PRO A 110 8.42 10.90 -38.67
CA PRO A 110 7.98 9.54 -38.98
C PRO A 110 9.01 8.44 -38.61
N ALA A 111 10.29 8.70 -38.81
CA ALA A 111 11.36 7.78 -38.46
C ALA A 111 11.43 7.47 -36.95
N GLU A 112 11.06 8.43 -36.10
CA GLU A 112 10.99 8.24 -34.65
C GLU A 112 9.75 7.41 -34.24
N LEU A 113 8.64 7.57 -34.95
CA LEU A 113 7.42 6.78 -34.73
C LEU A 113 7.59 5.30 -35.01
N VAL A 114 8.44 4.96 -35.99
CA VAL A 114 8.68 3.58 -36.44
C VAL A 114 9.99 2.99 -35.92
N ALA A 115 10.70 3.69 -35.03
CA ALA A 115 11.92 3.19 -34.40
C ALA A 115 11.69 1.87 -33.69
N ASP A 116 12.60 0.91 -33.82
CA ASP A 116 12.48 -0.38 -33.16
C ASP A 116 12.65 -0.20 -31.63
N PRO A 117 11.63 -0.53 -30.83
CA PRO A 117 11.72 -0.42 -29.37
C PRO A 117 12.82 -1.31 -28.77
N THR A 118 13.24 -2.38 -29.46
CA THR A 118 14.36 -3.23 -28.99
C THR A 118 15.69 -2.50 -29.02
N ASP A 119 15.92 -1.61 -29.96
CA ASP A 119 17.13 -0.81 -30.03
C ASP A 119 17.19 0.21 -28.89
N THR A 120 16.04 0.79 -28.55
CA THR A 120 15.93 1.65 -27.36
C THR A 120 16.29 0.89 -26.08
N VAL A 121 15.76 -0.33 -25.89
CA VAL A 121 16.03 -1.15 -24.70
C VAL A 121 17.49 -1.62 -24.67
N ARG A 122 18.08 -1.95 -25.82
CA ARG A 122 19.52 -2.30 -25.92
C ARG A 122 20.43 -1.16 -25.52
N GLY A 123 20.00 0.10 -25.72
CA GLY A 123 20.72 1.29 -25.28
C GLY A 123 20.67 1.56 -23.78
N PHE A 124 19.85 0.85 -23.02
CA PHE A 124 19.79 1.00 -21.57
C PHE A 124 20.92 0.22 -20.89
N GLU A 125 21.55 0.80 -19.87
CA GLU A 125 22.52 0.08 -19.03
C GLU A 125 21.93 -1.14 -18.33
N ARG A 126 20.62 -1.11 -18.07
CA ARG A 126 19.84 -2.19 -17.47
C ARG A 126 18.57 -2.39 -18.27
N ALA A 127 18.05 -3.62 -18.29
CA ALA A 127 16.77 -3.94 -18.97
C ALA A 127 15.56 -3.18 -18.38
N ALA A 128 15.64 -2.75 -17.12
CA ALA A 128 14.62 -1.93 -16.48
C ALA A 128 14.63 -0.51 -17.05
N HIS A 129 13.45 0.07 -17.25
CA HIS A 129 13.29 1.44 -17.76
C HIS A 129 13.93 2.45 -16.79
N PRO A 130 14.84 3.35 -17.23
CA PRO A 130 15.65 4.20 -16.33
C PRO A 130 14.84 5.24 -15.57
N ARG A 131 13.65 5.62 -16.06
CA ARG A 131 12.77 6.64 -15.45
C ARG A 131 11.58 6.08 -14.67
N ILE A 132 11.39 4.75 -14.65
CA ILE A 132 10.32 4.11 -13.88
C ILE A 132 10.93 3.61 -12.58
N PRO A 133 10.59 4.19 -11.42
CA PRO A 133 11.13 3.73 -10.14
C PRO A 133 10.62 2.34 -9.80
N LEU A 134 11.41 1.59 -9.02
CA LEU A 134 10.93 0.37 -8.39
C LEU A 134 9.84 0.73 -7.36
N PRO A 135 8.90 -0.17 -7.03
CA PRO A 135 7.83 0.08 -6.06
C PRO A 135 8.33 0.61 -4.72
N THR A 136 9.45 0.12 -4.22
CA THR A 136 10.06 0.57 -2.97
C THR A 136 10.65 1.99 -3.04
N ALA A 137 10.96 2.48 -4.24
CA ALA A 137 11.52 3.82 -4.50
C ALA A 137 10.49 4.79 -5.07
N LEU A 138 9.19 4.50 -4.95
CA LEU A 138 8.10 5.30 -5.53
C LEU A 138 8.13 6.76 -5.06
N TYR A 139 8.53 7.02 -3.83
CA TYR A 139 8.61 8.36 -3.23
C TYR A 139 10.03 8.95 -3.26
N GLY A 140 10.91 8.44 -4.13
CA GLY A 140 12.28 8.91 -4.26
C GLY A 140 13.09 8.77 -2.97
N LEU A 141 13.83 9.83 -2.62
CA LEU A 141 14.65 9.89 -1.40
C LEU A 141 13.88 10.30 -0.14
N GLU A 142 12.66 10.79 -0.30
CA GLU A 142 11.88 11.31 0.82
C GLU A 142 11.41 10.21 1.75
N ARG A 143 10.99 9.07 1.18
CA ARG A 143 10.41 7.98 1.94
C ARG A 143 10.49 6.66 1.18
N LYS A 144 10.94 5.61 1.83
CA LYS A 144 10.84 4.24 1.30
C LYS A 144 9.39 3.77 1.35
N ASN A 145 8.87 3.27 0.22
CA ASN A 145 7.56 2.63 0.18
C ASN A 145 7.64 1.20 0.76
N SER A 146 6.57 0.72 1.39
CA SER A 146 6.53 -0.63 1.97
C SER A 146 6.67 -1.72 0.92
N MET A 147 7.35 -2.81 1.29
CA MET A 147 7.42 -4.00 0.46
C MET A 147 6.12 -4.80 0.56
N GLY A 148 5.66 -5.31 -0.59
CA GLY A 148 4.56 -6.25 -0.66
C GLY A 148 5.05 -7.67 -0.93
N VAL A 149 4.10 -8.61 -0.96
CA VAL A 149 4.32 -9.99 -1.40
C VAL A 149 3.52 -10.23 -2.66
N ASN A 150 4.16 -10.77 -3.70
CA ASN A 150 3.45 -11.16 -4.92
C ASN A 150 2.74 -12.51 -4.70
N LEU A 151 1.47 -12.46 -4.33
CA LEU A 151 0.66 -13.65 -4.07
C LEU A 151 0.32 -14.45 -5.34
N ALA A 152 0.56 -13.91 -6.54
CA ALA A 152 0.44 -14.65 -7.80
C ALA A 152 1.71 -15.46 -8.15
N ASN A 153 2.77 -15.34 -7.36
CA ASN A 153 3.99 -16.14 -7.51
C ASN A 153 3.93 -17.32 -6.54
N ASP A 154 3.87 -18.54 -7.06
CA ASP A 154 3.75 -19.77 -6.26
C ASP A 154 4.90 -19.98 -5.27
N ASP A 155 6.12 -19.60 -5.60
CA ASP A 155 7.27 -19.74 -4.71
C ASP A 155 7.19 -18.74 -3.54
N ALA A 156 6.80 -17.49 -3.82
CA ALA A 156 6.58 -16.50 -2.79
C ALA A 156 5.42 -16.91 -1.87
N LEU A 157 4.33 -17.41 -2.44
CA LEU A 157 3.17 -17.87 -1.68
C LEU A 157 3.51 -19.06 -0.77
N ARG A 158 4.24 -20.07 -1.28
CA ARG A 158 4.70 -21.23 -0.48
C ARG A 158 5.61 -20.81 0.66
N SER A 159 6.57 -19.93 0.38
CA SER A 159 7.51 -19.40 1.39
C SER A 159 6.77 -18.62 2.49
N LEU A 160 5.81 -17.77 2.09
CA LEU A 160 4.97 -17.01 3.02
C LEU A 160 4.13 -17.96 3.90
N ALA A 161 3.44 -18.93 3.29
CA ALA A 161 2.62 -19.90 4.01
C ALA A 161 3.45 -20.71 5.03
N GLN A 162 4.65 -21.14 4.65
CA GLN A 162 5.57 -21.84 5.55
C GLN A 162 5.98 -20.93 6.73
N ALA A 163 6.33 -19.68 6.46
CA ALA A 163 6.72 -18.74 7.50
C ALA A 163 5.55 -18.41 8.45
N MET A 164 4.33 -18.20 7.93
CA MET A 164 3.14 -17.98 8.74
C MET A 164 2.78 -19.17 9.62
N ASN A 165 2.91 -20.40 9.10
CA ASN A 165 2.65 -21.63 9.86
C ASN A 165 3.69 -21.86 10.98
N ALA A 166 4.91 -21.39 10.79
CA ALA A 166 5.96 -21.47 11.80
C ALA A 166 5.79 -20.48 12.98
N VAL A 167 4.90 -19.49 12.85
CA VAL A 167 4.63 -18.52 13.93
C VAL A 167 3.95 -19.25 15.10
N PRO A 168 4.51 -19.19 16.31
CA PRO A 168 3.91 -19.83 17.49
C PRO A 168 2.51 -19.30 17.77
N MET A 169 1.67 -20.14 18.35
CA MET A 169 0.40 -19.79 18.98
C MET A 169 0.59 -19.64 20.48
N GLY A 170 -0.44 -19.14 21.17
CA GLY A 170 -0.42 -19.03 22.64
C GLY A 170 0.17 -17.71 23.14
N VAL A 171 -0.11 -16.62 22.41
CA VAL A 171 0.26 -15.27 22.88
C VAL A 171 -0.60 -14.88 24.09
N ASP A 172 0.03 -14.50 25.19
CA ASP A 172 -0.63 -13.94 26.36
C ASP A 172 -0.46 -12.40 26.32
N ALA A 173 -1.54 -11.69 26.00
CA ALA A 173 -1.58 -10.24 25.86
C ALA A 173 -2.20 -9.61 27.12
N GLY A 174 -1.38 -9.02 27.98
CA GLY A 174 -1.83 -8.23 29.13
C GLY A 174 -1.57 -6.73 28.94
N PRO A 175 -1.97 -5.91 29.91
CA PRO A 175 -1.60 -4.51 29.94
C PRO A 175 -0.06 -4.35 29.91
N LEU A 176 0.42 -3.40 29.10
CA LEU A 176 1.82 -3.00 29.05
C LEU A 176 1.96 -1.65 29.73
N VAL A 177 1.99 -1.67 31.05
CA VAL A 177 2.03 -0.48 31.92
C VAL A 177 3.13 -0.63 32.98
N PRO A 178 4.19 0.18 32.93
CA PRO A 178 5.26 0.10 33.94
C PRO A 178 4.76 0.30 35.36
N GLY A 179 5.13 -0.63 36.26
CA GLY A 179 4.77 -0.56 37.67
C GLY A 179 3.31 -0.91 38.00
N ALA A 180 2.52 -1.37 37.04
CA ALA A 180 1.20 -1.94 37.30
C ALA A 180 1.28 -3.47 37.47
N ASN A 181 0.44 -3.99 38.35
CA ASN A 181 0.20 -5.43 38.52
C ASN A 181 -1.28 -5.67 38.13
N ALA A 182 -1.53 -5.94 36.85
CA ALA A 182 -2.89 -6.15 36.38
C ALA A 182 -3.51 -7.38 37.07
N THR A 183 -4.71 -7.18 37.61
CA THR A 183 -5.49 -8.22 38.32
C THR A 183 -6.72 -8.68 37.55
N GLY A 184 -6.88 -8.16 36.30
CA GLY A 184 -8.01 -8.48 35.44
C GLY A 184 -8.10 -9.96 35.07
N VAL A 185 -9.28 -10.38 34.63
CA VAL A 185 -9.54 -11.77 34.23
C VAL A 185 -8.92 -12.05 32.87
N TRP A 186 -8.34 -13.25 32.71
CA TRP A 186 -7.85 -13.74 31.44
C TRP A 186 -9.01 -14.32 30.59
N SER A 187 -9.10 -13.87 29.37
CA SER A 187 -10.06 -14.37 28.38
C SER A 187 -9.35 -15.04 27.22
N GLU A 188 -9.90 -16.17 26.74
CA GLU A 188 -9.33 -16.86 25.58
C GLU A 188 -9.66 -16.14 24.28
N VAL A 189 -8.68 -16.09 23.39
CA VAL A 189 -8.84 -15.66 22.00
C VAL A 189 -8.94 -16.89 21.12
N ARG A 190 -10.04 -17.02 20.38
CA ARG A 190 -10.30 -18.14 19.49
C ARG A 190 -10.32 -17.72 18.04
N SER A 191 -9.82 -18.59 17.17
CA SER A 191 -9.83 -18.31 15.73
C SER A 191 -11.27 -18.18 15.21
N PRO A 192 -11.61 -17.13 14.45
CA PRO A 192 -12.93 -17.04 13.82
C PRO A 192 -13.16 -18.10 12.75
N ALA A 193 -12.10 -18.63 12.14
CA ALA A 193 -12.17 -19.71 11.14
C ALA A 193 -12.42 -21.10 11.77
N ASP A 194 -11.91 -21.32 12.98
CA ASP A 194 -12.09 -22.55 13.76
C ASP A 194 -12.20 -22.23 15.25
N ARG A 195 -13.41 -22.12 15.75
CA ARG A 195 -13.68 -21.75 17.15
C ARG A 195 -13.21 -22.78 18.18
N SER A 196 -12.84 -23.98 17.78
CA SER A 196 -12.21 -24.96 18.67
C SER A 196 -10.73 -24.60 18.96
N GLN A 197 -10.10 -23.81 18.10
CA GLN A 197 -8.70 -23.43 18.20
C GLN A 197 -8.53 -22.17 19.09
N VAL A 198 -7.88 -22.33 20.24
CA VAL A 198 -7.40 -21.24 21.07
C VAL A 198 -6.06 -20.75 20.51
N ILE A 199 -5.97 -19.47 20.15
CA ILE A 199 -4.77 -18.86 19.56
C ILE A 199 -3.96 -18.06 20.57
N GLY A 200 -4.55 -17.68 21.70
CA GLY A 200 -3.91 -16.95 22.78
C GLY A 200 -4.89 -16.56 23.86
N ARG A 201 -4.47 -15.70 24.77
CA ARG A 201 -5.31 -15.13 25.83
C ARG A 201 -5.01 -13.64 25.97
N TRP A 202 -5.99 -12.90 26.45
CA TRP A 202 -5.77 -11.51 26.84
C TRP A 202 -6.30 -11.24 28.24
N GLN A 203 -5.73 -10.24 28.91
CA GLN A 203 -6.12 -9.81 30.25
C GLN A 203 -6.58 -8.36 30.20
N ALA A 204 -7.76 -8.08 30.73
CA ALA A 204 -8.28 -6.72 30.81
C ALA A 204 -7.45 -5.88 31.82
N ALA A 205 -7.29 -4.59 31.49
CA ALA A 205 -6.79 -3.62 32.44
C ALA A 205 -7.85 -3.36 33.54
N ASP A 206 -7.42 -3.28 34.78
CA ASP A 206 -8.25 -2.82 35.88
C ASP A 206 -8.12 -1.30 36.10
N PRO A 207 -9.03 -0.65 36.85
CA PRO A 207 -9.03 0.81 37.05
C PRO A 207 -7.70 1.33 37.64
N ALA A 208 -7.04 0.58 38.53
CA ALA A 208 -5.76 0.97 39.10
C ALA A 208 -4.64 0.96 38.03
N THR A 209 -4.72 0.03 37.09
CA THR A 209 -3.80 -0.03 35.93
C THR A 209 -4.04 1.14 34.98
N VAL A 210 -5.29 1.53 34.72
CA VAL A 210 -5.65 2.69 33.89
C VAL A 210 -5.11 3.98 34.50
N GLU A 211 -5.36 4.22 35.79
CA GLU A 211 -4.85 5.40 36.51
C GLU A 211 -3.32 5.45 36.49
N ARG A 212 -2.64 4.31 36.69
CA ARG A 212 -1.18 4.22 36.61
C ARG A 212 -0.69 4.58 35.18
N ALA A 213 -1.38 4.12 34.15
CA ALA A 213 -1.01 4.43 32.77
C ALA A 213 -1.09 5.93 32.47
N LEU A 214 -2.15 6.59 32.94
CA LEU A 214 -2.31 8.05 32.81
C LEU A 214 -1.17 8.80 33.51
N GLN A 215 -0.87 8.46 34.76
CA GLN A 215 0.22 9.09 35.52
C GLN A 215 1.58 8.92 34.84
N ASN A 216 1.88 7.72 34.34
CA ASN A 216 3.11 7.44 33.61
C ASN A 216 3.18 8.28 32.33
N ALA A 217 2.10 8.30 31.53
CA ALA A 217 2.05 9.00 30.26
C ALA A 217 2.24 10.52 30.41
N VAL A 218 1.56 11.14 31.39
CA VAL A 218 1.70 12.57 31.70
C VAL A 218 3.14 12.91 32.06
N SER A 219 3.77 12.08 32.90
CA SER A 219 5.15 12.32 33.34
C SER A 219 6.17 12.14 32.21
N ALA A 220 5.98 11.13 31.38
CA ALA A 220 6.92 10.76 30.32
C ALA A 220 6.83 11.68 29.10
N GLN A 221 5.65 12.24 28.81
CA GLN A 221 5.39 13.05 27.63
C GLN A 221 6.36 14.23 27.50
N VAL A 222 6.64 14.92 28.57
CA VAL A 222 7.53 16.09 28.57
C VAL A 222 8.93 15.75 28.06
N THR A 223 9.47 14.61 28.45
CA THR A 223 10.79 14.16 28.00
C THR A 223 10.75 13.70 26.54
N TRP A 224 9.67 13.04 26.15
CA TRP A 224 9.48 12.57 24.78
C TRP A 224 9.31 13.74 23.78
N ASP A 225 8.54 14.78 24.14
CA ASP A 225 8.37 15.97 23.31
C ASP A 225 9.69 16.74 23.12
N ARG A 226 10.55 16.79 24.16
CA ARG A 226 11.88 17.41 24.08
C ARG A 226 12.85 16.65 23.18
N LEU A 227 12.62 15.37 22.91
CA LEU A 227 13.43 14.64 21.93
C LEU A 227 13.21 15.27 20.55
N PRO A 228 14.28 15.67 19.83
CA PRO A 228 14.13 16.28 18.51
C PRO A 228 13.27 15.42 17.57
N ALA A 229 12.43 16.05 16.74
CA ALA A 229 11.54 15.34 15.79
C ALA A 229 12.29 14.33 14.92
N ALA A 230 13.53 14.63 14.52
CA ALA A 230 14.37 13.70 13.78
C ALA A 230 14.74 12.44 14.58
N GLY A 231 14.88 12.56 15.90
CA GLY A 231 15.13 11.42 16.80
C GLY A 231 13.91 10.53 16.94
N ARG A 232 12.73 11.12 17.19
CA ARG A 232 11.46 10.39 17.22
C ARG A 232 11.17 9.68 15.89
N ALA A 233 11.36 10.41 14.77
CA ALA A 233 11.19 9.87 13.44
C ALA A 233 12.09 8.65 13.16
N LYS A 234 13.37 8.70 13.59
CA LYS A 234 14.30 7.57 13.41
C LYS A 234 13.84 6.32 14.15
N ILE A 235 13.32 6.48 15.38
CA ILE A 235 12.77 5.36 16.15
C ILE A 235 11.55 4.75 15.46
N ILE A 236 10.64 5.58 14.95
CA ILE A 236 9.43 5.12 14.25
C ILE A 236 9.78 4.44 12.91
N GLU A 237 10.78 4.93 12.19
CA GLU A 237 11.28 4.26 10.98
C GLU A 237 11.91 2.89 11.29
N HIS A 238 12.62 2.77 12.42
CA HIS A 238 13.13 1.49 12.86
C HIS A 238 11.99 0.51 13.18
N ALA A 239 10.91 0.97 13.80
CA ALA A 239 9.70 0.15 13.98
C ALA A 239 9.10 -0.30 12.64
N ALA A 240 9.09 0.57 11.62
CA ALA A 240 8.66 0.19 10.27
C ALA A 240 9.50 -0.94 9.67
N ASP A 241 10.82 -0.88 9.85
CA ASP A 241 11.73 -1.92 9.34
C ASP A 241 11.56 -3.25 10.11
N LEU A 242 11.31 -3.20 11.40
CA LEU A 242 11.00 -4.39 12.21
C LEU A 242 9.66 -5.03 11.77
N LEU A 243 8.61 -4.23 11.57
CA LEU A 243 7.31 -4.71 11.07
C LEU A 243 7.46 -5.36 9.69
N GLU A 244 8.15 -4.69 8.77
CA GLU A 244 8.37 -5.20 7.41
C GLU A 244 9.16 -6.51 7.41
N SER A 245 10.18 -6.63 8.27
CA SER A 245 10.96 -7.87 8.41
C SER A 245 10.16 -9.04 9.01
N ARG A 246 9.07 -8.73 9.73
CA ARG A 246 8.18 -9.69 10.41
C ARG A 246 6.82 -9.81 9.74
N ILE A 247 6.73 -9.54 8.44
CA ILE A 247 5.46 -9.55 7.70
C ILE A 247 4.67 -10.86 7.90
N ALA A 248 5.34 -12.01 7.88
CA ALA A 248 4.69 -13.31 8.07
C ALA A 248 4.11 -13.47 9.49
N GLU A 249 4.77 -12.95 10.52
CA GLU A 249 4.29 -12.95 11.90
C GLU A 249 2.99 -12.16 12.02
N PHE A 250 2.98 -10.91 11.56
CA PHE A 250 1.80 -10.06 11.64
C PHE A 250 0.66 -10.53 10.76
N MET A 251 0.96 -11.05 9.57
CA MET A 251 -0.06 -11.69 8.72
C MET A 251 -0.68 -12.90 9.40
N ALA A 252 0.12 -13.76 10.04
CA ALA A 252 -0.38 -14.92 10.77
C ALA A 252 -1.31 -14.50 11.94
N LEU A 253 -0.93 -13.47 12.70
CA LEU A 253 -1.76 -12.92 13.77
C LEU A 253 -3.06 -12.34 13.22
N CYS A 254 -3.02 -11.48 12.20
CA CYS A 254 -4.21 -10.91 11.57
C CYS A 254 -5.16 -11.99 11.01
N THR A 255 -4.60 -13.04 10.39
CA THR A 255 -5.41 -14.16 9.88
C THR A 255 -6.06 -14.95 11.00
N ARG A 256 -5.29 -15.30 12.05
CA ARG A 256 -5.76 -16.15 13.14
C ARG A 256 -6.72 -15.43 14.07
N GLU A 257 -6.49 -14.16 14.38
CA GLU A 257 -7.29 -13.38 15.33
C GLU A 257 -8.47 -12.66 14.67
N ALA A 258 -8.24 -12.00 13.54
CA ALA A 258 -9.23 -11.18 12.84
C ALA A 258 -9.84 -11.84 11.58
N GLY A 259 -9.42 -13.05 11.22
CA GLY A 259 -9.93 -13.74 10.04
C GLY A 259 -9.54 -13.11 8.71
N LYS A 260 -8.45 -12.35 8.68
CA LYS A 260 -7.98 -11.69 7.45
C LYS A 260 -7.53 -12.69 6.39
N THR A 261 -7.88 -12.41 5.13
CA THR A 261 -7.32 -13.14 3.98
C THR A 261 -5.84 -12.83 3.81
N LEU A 262 -5.12 -13.60 2.99
CA LEU A 262 -3.72 -13.31 2.71
C LEU A 262 -3.53 -11.93 2.06
N ALA A 263 -4.42 -11.55 1.15
CA ALA A 263 -4.36 -10.25 0.49
C ALA A 263 -4.57 -9.10 1.49
N ASP A 264 -5.57 -9.22 2.38
CA ASP A 264 -5.82 -8.24 3.44
C ASP A 264 -4.67 -8.20 4.44
N GLY A 265 -4.07 -9.35 4.79
CA GLY A 265 -2.90 -9.40 5.67
C GLY A 265 -1.69 -8.67 5.09
N VAL A 266 -1.43 -8.81 3.80
CA VAL A 266 -0.38 -8.03 3.12
C VAL A 266 -0.71 -6.54 3.18
N ALA A 267 -1.97 -6.15 2.94
CA ALA A 267 -2.40 -4.76 3.00
C ALA A 267 -2.23 -4.17 4.40
N GLU A 268 -2.67 -4.88 5.45
CA GLU A 268 -2.52 -4.47 6.86
C GLU A 268 -1.06 -4.15 7.22
N VAL A 269 -0.14 -5.07 6.91
CA VAL A 269 1.28 -4.85 7.26
C VAL A 269 1.88 -3.72 6.44
N ARG A 270 1.60 -3.65 5.14
CA ARG A 270 2.10 -2.58 4.29
C ARG A 270 1.62 -1.21 4.74
N GLU A 271 0.34 -1.09 5.04
CA GLU A 271 -0.25 0.17 5.50
C GLU A 271 0.33 0.61 6.85
N ALA A 272 0.49 -0.31 7.80
CA ALA A 272 1.13 -0.02 9.08
C ALA A 272 2.59 0.48 8.91
N VAL A 273 3.36 -0.16 8.05
CA VAL A 273 4.74 0.24 7.70
C VAL A 273 4.75 1.62 7.05
N ASP A 274 3.84 1.87 6.09
CA ASP A 274 3.76 3.15 5.40
C ASP A 274 3.28 4.28 6.31
N PHE A 275 2.39 4.03 7.28
CA PHE A 275 2.05 5.01 8.33
C PHE A 275 3.27 5.38 9.16
N CYS A 276 4.06 4.42 9.61
CA CYS A 276 5.29 4.70 10.35
C CYS A 276 6.22 5.62 9.55
N ARG A 277 6.51 5.28 8.31
CA ARG A 277 7.42 6.04 7.45
C ARG A 277 6.84 7.41 7.07
N TYR A 278 5.53 7.48 6.82
CA TYR A 278 4.84 8.72 6.50
C TYR A 278 4.87 9.72 7.67
N TYR A 279 4.47 9.30 8.86
CA TYR A 279 4.45 10.20 10.01
C TYR A 279 5.85 10.56 10.50
N ALA A 280 6.85 9.69 10.34
CA ALA A 280 8.25 10.02 10.56
C ALA A 280 8.73 11.14 9.62
N GLN A 281 8.39 11.06 8.32
CA GLN A 281 8.67 12.10 7.34
C GLN A 281 7.97 13.41 7.70
N GLN A 282 6.66 13.35 8.04
CA GLN A 282 5.88 14.53 8.41
C GLN A 282 6.42 15.21 9.69
N ALA A 283 6.83 14.44 10.69
CA ALA A 283 7.44 14.99 11.90
C ALA A 283 8.72 15.76 11.59
N ARG A 284 9.59 15.23 10.73
CA ARG A 284 10.80 15.98 10.28
C ARG A 284 10.44 17.25 9.52
N ALA A 285 9.46 17.17 8.62
CA ALA A 285 9.08 18.28 7.76
C ALA A 285 8.41 19.42 8.53
N GLN A 286 7.52 19.08 9.48
CA GLN A 286 6.68 20.06 10.16
C GLN A 286 7.20 20.49 11.52
N MET A 287 7.90 19.61 12.22
CA MET A 287 8.36 19.84 13.61
C MET A 287 9.90 19.84 13.74
N GLY A 288 10.61 19.62 12.64
CA GLY A 288 12.08 19.54 12.65
C GLY A 288 12.76 20.90 12.81
N GLN A 289 12.16 21.94 12.26
CA GLN A 289 12.62 23.33 12.35
C GLN A 289 11.43 24.26 12.58
N PRO A 290 11.62 25.33 13.34
CA PRO A 290 10.59 26.37 13.49
C PRO A 290 10.25 27.01 12.13
N ALA A 291 8.97 27.29 11.89
CA ALA A 291 8.56 28.10 10.76
C ALA A 291 8.85 29.57 11.04
N VAL A 292 9.62 30.22 10.17
CA VAL A 292 9.90 31.67 10.27
C VAL A 292 8.67 32.42 9.77
N LEU A 293 8.16 33.31 10.59
CA LEU A 293 7.02 34.16 10.26
C LEU A 293 7.48 35.59 9.91
N PRO A 294 6.70 36.34 9.11
CA PRO A 294 7.02 37.72 8.79
C PRO A 294 7.16 38.60 10.03
N GLY A 295 8.17 39.47 10.03
CA GLY A 295 8.40 40.46 11.05
C GLY A 295 8.48 41.84 10.40
N PRO A 296 7.38 42.64 10.34
CA PRO A 296 7.31 43.88 9.57
C PRO A 296 8.22 44.99 10.12
N THR A 297 8.61 44.91 11.40
CA THR A 297 9.45 45.93 12.07
C THR A 297 10.87 45.43 12.37
N GLY A 298 11.27 44.28 11.77
CA GLY A 298 12.62 43.72 11.90
C GLY A 298 12.80 42.73 13.08
N GLU A 299 11.73 42.39 13.79
CA GLU A 299 11.73 41.31 14.79
C GLU A 299 11.83 39.93 14.12
N SER A 300 12.36 38.97 14.88
CA SER A 300 12.41 37.55 14.47
C SER A 300 11.25 36.81 15.09
N ASN A 301 10.32 36.36 14.25
CA ASN A 301 9.14 35.60 14.67
C ASN A 301 9.27 34.14 14.23
N THR A 302 9.04 33.19 15.13
CA THR A 302 9.09 31.77 14.82
C THR A 302 7.90 31.05 15.42
N LEU A 303 7.33 30.08 14.66
CA LEU A 303 6.30 29.17 15.11
C LEU A 303 6.91 27.80 15.37
N HIS A 304 6.73 27.28 16.58
CA HIS A 304 7.13 25.96 16.99
C HIS A 304 5.92 25.06 17.20
N LEU A 305 6.01 23.81 16.76
CA LEU A 305 5.00 22.79 17.02
C LEU A 305 5.51 21.83 18.11
N HIS A 306 4.65 21.52 19.07
CA HIS A 306 4.93 20.66 20.20
C HIS A 306 3.85 19.60 20.38
N GLY A 307 4.17 18.51 21.10
CA GLY A 307 3.19 17.53 21.51
C GLY A 307 2.13 18.18 22.43
N ARG A 308 0.86 17.78 22.23
CA ARG A 308 -0.28 18.32 22.98
C ARG A 308 -0.36 17.76 24.41
N GLY A 309 0.16 16.53 24.63
CA GLY A 309 0.07 15.84 25.91
C GLY A 309 -0.11 14.33 25.74
N VAL A 310 -1.11 13.76 26.38
CA VAL A 310 -1.45 12.34 26.29
C VAL A 310 -2.59 12.14 25.28
N PHE A 311 -2.43 11.15 24.42
CA PHE A 311 -3.46 10.73 23.45
C PHE A 311 -3.94 9.34 23.79
N VAL A 312 -5.25 9.17 23.90
CA VAL A 312 -5.90 7.86 23.95
C VAL A 312 -6.24 7.43 22.52
N CYS A 313 -5.64 6.34 22.07
CA CYS A 313 -5.83 5.80 20.72
C CYS A 313 -6.75 4.57 20.79
N ILE A 314 -8.00 4.73 20.40
CA ILE A 314 -9.02 3.67 20.38
C ILE A 314 -9.14 3.16 18.95
N SER A 315 -8.89 1.87 18.73
CA SER A 315 -8.82 1.28 17.40
C SER A 315 -9.93 0.27 17.14
N PRO A 316 -10.39 0.17 15.88
CA PRO A 316 -11.39 -0.81 15.48
C PRO A 316 -10.79 -2.21 15.29
N TRP A 317 -11.64 -3.24 15.30
CA TRP A 317 -11.22 -4.64 15.09
C TRP A 317 -10.96 -5.01 13.62
N ASN A 318 -11.59 -4.31 12.69
CA ASN A 318 -11.56 -4.66 11.26
C ASN A 318 -10.27 -4.23 10.53
N PHE A 319 -9.48 -3.33 11.12
CA PHE A 319 -8.10 -3.00 10.71
C PHE A 319 -7.18 -3.06 11.93
N PRO A 320 -6.93 -4.29 12.44
CA PRO A 320 -6.36 -4.49 13.78
C PRO A 320 -4.90 -4.04 13.90
N LEU A 321 -4.17 -3.98 12.79
CA LEU A 321 -2.79 -3.52 12.75
C LEU A 321 -2.68 -2.13 12.11
N ALA A 322 -3.24 -1.92 10.92
CA ALA A 322 -3.02 -0.71 10.13
C ALA A 322 -3.56 0.54 10.84
N ILE A 323 -4.85 0.58 11.19
CA ILE A 323 -5.45 1.74 11.86
C ILE A 323 -4.89 1.90 13.28
N PHE A 324 -4.67 0.79 14.01
CA PHE A 324 -4.02 0.84 15.31
C PHE A 324 -2.66 1.55 15.23
N MET A 325 -1.78 1.10 14.34
CA MET A 325 -0.47 1.70 14.15
C MET A 325 -0.56 3.15 13.66
N GLY A 326 -1.48 3.43 12.75
CA GLY A 326 -1.66 4.78 12.19
C GLY A 326 -1.94 5.83 13.27
N GLN A 327 -2.88 5.55 14.19
CA GLN A 327 -3.20 6.44 15.31
C GLN A 327 -2.02 6.59 16.28
N VAL A 328 -1.46 5.47 16.71
CA VAL A 328 -0.38 5.43 17.70
C VAL A 328 0.86 6.18 17.20
N VAL A 329 1.34 5.85 15.99
CA VAL A 329 2.59 6.45 15.49
C VAL A 329 2.42 7.91 15.07
N ALA A 330 1.22 8.33 14.65
CA ALA A 330 0.93 9.74 14.39
C ALA A 330 1.08 10.59 15.67
N ALA A 331 0.48 10.14 16.77
CA ALA A 331 0.58 10.82 18.05
C ALA A 331 2.01 10.81 18.62
N LEU A 332 2.71 9.67 18.55
CA LEU A 332 4.11 9.56 18.98
C LEU A 332 5.06 10.45 18.17
N ALA A 333 4.89 10.48 16.84
CA ALA A 333 5.70 11.32 15.94
C ALA A 333 5.56 12.80 16.28
N ALA A 334 4.36 13.23 16.66
CA ALA A 334 4.06 14.61 17.06
C ALA A 334 4.56 14.97 18.49
N GLY A 335 5.17 14.04 19.24
CA GLY A 335 5.72 14.31 20.57
C GLY A 335 4.74 14.06 21.72
N ASN A 336 3.63 13.35 21.46
CA ASN A 336 2.67 12.98 22.49
C ASN A 336 3.02 11.63 23.12
N ALA A 337 2.63 11.43 24.38
CA ALA A 337 2.52 10.08 24.96
C ALA A 337 1.19 9.44 24.52
N VAL A 338 1.17 8.11 24.48
CA VAL A 338 0.04 7.35 23.97
C VAL A 338 -0.42 6.27 24.92
N ILE A 339 -1.72 6.23 25.17
CA ILE A 339 -2.41 5.09 25.76
C ILE A 339 -3.19 4.43 24.63
N ALA A 340 -2.77 3.23 24.25
CA ALA A 340 -3.35 2.49 23.13
C ALA A 340 -4.38 1.48 23.65
N LYS A 341 -5.64 1.64 23.21
CA LYS A 341 -6.75 0.73 23.48
C LYS A 341 -7.19 0.03 22.20
N PRO A 342 -6.77 -1.22 21.98
CA PRO A 342 -7.27 -2.00 20.84
C PRO A 342 -8.73 -2.40 21.05
N ALA A 343 -9.40 -2.81 19.97
CA ALA A 343 -10.68 -3.48 20.09
C ALA A 343 -10.48 -4.82 20.84
N GLU A 344 -11.46 -5.17 21.66
CA GLU A 344 -11.43 -6.40 22.48
C GLU A 344 -11.29 -7.70 21.67
N GLN A 345 -11.68 -7.66 20.39
CA GLN A 345 -11.58 -8.78 19.48
C GLN A 345 -10.17 -9.00 18.92
N THR A 346 -9.24 -8.02 19.03
CA THR A 346 -7.95 -8.02 18.34
C THR A 346 -6.78 -7.54 19.21
N ASN A 347 -6.74 -8.04 20.45
CA ASN A 347 -5.73 -7.66 21.43
C ASN A 347 -4.33 -8.22 21.14
N LEU A 348 -4.23 -9.43 20.51
CA LEU A 348 -2.93 -10.10 20.32
C LEU A 348 -2.09 -9.38 19.26
N VAL A 349 -2.72 -8.96 18.15
CA VAL A 349 -2.05 -8.17 17.11
C VAL A 349 -1.54 -6.85 17.68
N ALA A 350 -2.39 -6.13 18.42
CA ALA A 350 -2.05 -4.84 19.03
C ALA A 350 -0.93 -4.98 20.08
N TYR A 351 -1.02 -5.99 20.92
CA TYR A 351 0.02 -6.29 21.93
C TYR A 351 1.39 -6.50 21.27
N ARG A 352 1.41 -7.30 20.20
CA ARG A 352 2.65 -7.56 19.47
C ARG A 352 3.18 -6.31 18.76
N ALA A 353 2.29 -5.48 18.21
CA ALA A 353 2.66 -4.21 17.58
C ALA A 353 3.32 -3.24 18.60
N VAL A 354 2.75 -3.12 19.81
CA VAL A 354 3.34 -2.30 20.88
C VAL A 354 4.71 -2.84 21.30
N GLN A 355 4.87 -4.16 21.42
CA GLN A 355 6.19 -4.75 21.71
C GLN A 355 7.23 -4.38 20.63
N VAL A 356 6.87 -4.37 19.36
CA VAL A 356 7.77 -3.96 18.26
C VAL A 356 8.12 -2.47 18.38
N LEU A 357 7.17 -1.61 18.75
CA LEU A 357 7.44 -0.19 18.99
C LEU A 357 8.41 0.02 20.16
N HIS A 358 8.26 -0.74 21.24
CA HIS A 358 9.21 -0.71 22.36
C HIS A 358 10.60 -1.23 21.97
N GLU A 359 10.65 -2.32 21.20
CA GLU A 359 11.92 -2.86 20.67
C GLU A 359 12.63 -1.84 19.77
N ALA A 360 11.88 -1.04 19.02
CA ALA A 360 12.43 0.03 18.19
C ALA A 360 12.99 1.20 18.99
N GLY A 361 12.62 1.33 20.27
CA GLY A 361 13.13 2.35 21.19
C GLY A 361 12.09 3.34 21.72
N ILE A 362 10.79 3.10 21.52
CA ILE A 362 9.75 3.89 22.20
C ILE A 362 9.78 3.52 23.70
N PRO A 363 9.92 4.50 24.64
CA PRO A 363 9.90 4.22 26.06
C PRO A 363 8.58 3.60 26.53
N LEU A 364 8.67 2.71 27.52
CA LEU A 364 7.52 1.96 28.04
C LEU A 364 6.44 2.85 28.67
N ASP A 365 6.83 3.98 29.23
CA ASP A 365 5.95 4.97 29.86
C ASP A 365 5.38 6.00 28.87
N VAL A 366 5.99 6.14 27.69
CA VAL A 366 5.50 6.98 26.59
C VAL A 366 4.41 6.29 25.79
N LEU A 367 4.50 4.98 25.61
CA LEU A 367 3.50 4.16 24.94
C LEU A 367 3.07 3.03 25.84
N GLN A 368 1.80 2.99 26.19
CA GLN A 368 1.22 1.97 27.05
C GLN A 368 0.02 1.32 26.38
N LEU A 369 -0.20 0.02 26.63
CA LEU A 369 -1.32 -0.76 26.09
C LEU A 369 -2.29 -1.10 27.21
N LEU A 370 -3.56 -0.78 26.99
CA LEU A 370 -4.67 -1.11 27.89
C LEU A 370 -5.71 -1.97 27.16
N PRO A 371 -5.58 -3.30 27.17
CA PRO A 371 -6.64 -4.18 26.71
C PRO A 371 -7.85 -4.04 27.63
N GLY A 372 -9.07 -4.02 27.05
CA GLY A 372 -10.31 -3.92 27.82
C GLY A 372 -11.51 -3.67 26.91
N ASP A 373 -12.70 -3.84 27.46
CA ASP A 373 -13.95 -3.42 26.80
C ASP A 373 -14.23 -1.92 27.04
N GLY A 374 -15.29 -1.41 26.41
CA GLY A 374 -15.69 -0.01 26.55
C GLY A 374 -16.16 0.37 27.96
N ALA A 375 -16.66 -0.58 28.74
CA ALA A 375 -17.14 -0.34 30.09
C ALA A 375 -16.02 -0.31 31.13
N SER A 376 -14.95 -1.12 30.93
CA SER A 376 -13.86 -1.24 31.88
C SER A 376 -12.76 -0.18 31.69
N VAL A 377 -12.55 0.30 30.47
CA VAL A 377 -11.47 1.25 30.15
C VAL A 377 -11.98 2.60 29.65
N GLY A 378 -13.24 2.67 29.17
CA GLY A 378 -13.84 3.92 28.66
C GLY A 378 -14.58 4.75 29.70
N ALA A 379 -14.84 4.23 30.89
CA ALA A 379 -15.62 4.94 31.93
C ALA A 379 -14.84 6.10 32.59
N ASP A 380 -13.52 6.06 32.56
CA ASP A 380 -12.67 7.11 33.16
C ASP A 380 -12.45 8.31 32.23
N ASP A 381 -12.84 8.23 30.95
CA ASP A 381 -12.77 9.35 30.01
C ASP A 381 -13.88 10.41 30.23
N GLU A 382 -14.95 10.11 30.98
CA GLU A 382 -16.08 11.03 31.20
C GLU A 382 -15.91 11.97 32.41
N HIS A 383 -14.84 11.85 33.22
CA HIS A 383 -14.75 12.58 34.50
C HIS A 383 -13.96 13.91 34.45
N ASP A 384 -13.24 14.24 33.39
CA ASP A 384 -12.50 15.52 33.25
C ASP A 384 -13.11 16.53 32.26
N GLY A 385 -14.36 16.35 31.89
CA GLY A 385 -15.15 17.32 31.11
C GLY A 385 -15.87 18.33 32.00
N ASP A 386 -15.17 19.12 32.81
CA ASP A 386 -15.77 20.29 33.43
C ASP A 386 -16.17 21.31 32.36
N GLY A 387 -17.48 21.42 32.17
CA GLY A 387 -18.12 22.32 31.22
C GLY A 387 -17.90 23.79 31.56
N SER A 388 -16.85 24.38 31.04
CA SER A 388 -16.77 25.81 30.83
C SER A 388 -17.13 26.13 29.39
N GLN A 389 -18.43 26.33 29.13
CA GLN A 389 -18.92 27.09 27.97
C GLN A 389 -18.29 28.49 28.02
N HIS A 390 -17.32 28.74 27.16
CA HIS A 390 -16.97 30.09 26.76
C HIS A 390 -17.70 30.43 25.45
N ASP A 391 -18.81 31.17 25.61
CA ASP A 391 -19.42 31.94 24.54
C ASP A 391 -18.36 32.80 23.85
N ALA A 392 -18.08 32.51 22.61
CA ALA A 392 -17.38 33.41 21.71
C ALA A 392 -18.41 34.15 20.86
N ARG A 393 -18.54 35.43 21.14
CA ARG A 393 -19.09 36.41 20.19
C ARG A 393 -17.98 36.88 19.23
#